data_dada6a71b080d283db560e3d33abf940
#
_entry.id   dada6a71b080d283db560e3d33abf940
#
_cell.length_a   1.000
_cell.length_b   1.000
_cell.length_c   1.000
_cell.angle_alpha   90.00
_cell.angle_beta   90.00
_cell.angle_gamma   90.00
#
_symmetry.space_group_name_H-M   'P 1'
#
loop_
_entity.id
_entity.type
_entity.pdbx_description
1 polymer ?
#
loop_
_entity_poly.entity_id
_entity_poly.type
_entity_poly.pdbx_seq_one_letter_code
_entity_poly.pdbx_strand_id
1 'polypeptide(L)'
;EGTHGLAWWRSAVRITRHHALNDLVWRALGRANIPAVKEPVGLLRADGKRPDGLTLIPWQAGKCMTWDVTATDTLAESYLLATSSSAGAAAESAAERKELKYQSLVLTHTFIPLAFETLGPLNSKGIVFLNQLGRRISTCTNDMRETSFLFQRLSLTIQRFNAVCVNGSFCFNTADFDS
;
A
#
# COMPACT_ATOMS: atom_id res chain seq x y z
N GLU A 1 -24.73 18.35 -10.19
CA GLU A 1 -24.12 18.50 -8.84
C GLU A 1 -23.69 17.17 -8.20
N GLY A 2 -24.35 16.02 -8.51
CA GLY A 2 -24.03 14.70 -7.92
C GLY A 2 -22.65 14.15 -8.24
N THR A 3 -22.07 14.45 -9.41
CA THR A 3 -20.78 13.93 -9.85
C THR A 3 -19.57 14.44 -9.04
N HIS A 4 -19.65 15.67 -8.52
CA HIS A 4 -18.61 16.26 -7.68
C HIS A 4 -18.53 15.59 -6.29
N GLY A 5 -19.68 15.29 -5.68
CA GLY A 5 -19.73 14.60 -4.38
C GLY A 5 -19.15 13.21 -4.43
N LEU A 6 -19.45 12.44 -5.48
CA LEU A 6 -18.95 11.08 -5.66
C LEU A 6 -17.44 11.04 -5.92
N ALA A 7 -16.91 11.97 -6.72
CA ALA A 7 -15.50 12.09 -6.99
C ALA A 7 -14.69 12.44 -5.74
N TRP A 8 -15.19 13.36 -4.93
CA TRP A 8 -14.61 13.76 -3.64
C TRP A 8 -14.59 12.59 -2.65
N TRP A 9 -15.71 11.88 -2.53
CA TRP A 9 -15.84 10.70 -1.67
C TRP A 9 -14.84 9.62 -2.04
N ARG A 10 -14.74 9.25 -3.32
CA ARG A 10 -13.77 8.27 -3.81
C ARG A 10 -12.32 8.68 -3.54
N SER A 11 -12.03 9.98 -3.63
CA SER A 11 -10.70 10.51 -3.31
C SER A 11 -10.40 10.38 -1.82
N ALA A 12 -11.33 10.74 -0.94
CA ALA A 12 -11.19 10.64 0.50
C ALA A 12 -10.97 9.17 0.94
N VAL A 13 -11.75 8.23 0.40
CA VAL A 13 -11.60 6.80 0.70
C VAL A 13 -10.25 6.26 0.24
N ARG A 14 -9.74 6.68 -0.93
CA ARG A 14 -8.41 6.28 -1.41
C ARG A 14 -7.29 6.75 -0.48
N ILE A 15 -7.35 8.00 -0.03
CA ILE A 15 -6.39 8.57 0.91
C ILE A 15 -6.42 7.81 2.24
N THR A 16 -7.62 7.60 2.79
CA THR A 16 -7.77 6.89 4.07
C THR A 16 -7.30 5.43 3.98
N ARG A 17 -7.58 4.73 2.87
CA ARG A 17 -7.07 3.38 2.60
C ARG A 17 -5.55 3.35 2.56
N HIS A 18 -4.93 4.30 1.84
CA HIS A 18 -3.48 4.43 1.77
C HIS A 18 -2.87 4.59 3.17
N HIS A 19 -3.38 5.53 3.97
CA HIS A 19 -2.90 5.74 5.34
C HIS A 19 -3.08 4.51 6.22
N ALA A 20 -4.20 3.80 6.12
CA ALA A 20 -4.45 2.59 6.90
C ALA A 20 -3.47 1.46 6.55
N LEU A 21 -3.18 1.23 5.27
CA LEU A 21 -2.21 0.24 4.83
C LEU A 21 -0.78 0.62 5.26
N ASN A 22 -0.39 1.89 5.09
CA ASN A 22 0.91 2.38 5.54
C ASN A 22 1.08 2.25 7.05
N ASP A 23 0.04 2.53 7.84
CA ASP A 23 0.06 2.39 9.29
C ASP A 23 0.24 0.93 9.73
N LEU A 24 -0.41 -0.02 9.03
CA LEU A 24 -0.21 -1.44 9.28
C LEU A 24 1.24 -1.88 9.04
N VAL A 25 1.86 -1.45 7.95
CA VAL A 25 3.27 -1.76 7.65
C VAL A 25 4.19 -1.15 8.71
N TRP A 26 3.99 0.11 9.05
CA TRP A 26 4.77 0.79 10.06
C TRP A 26 4.68 0.11 11.44
N ARG A 27 3.47 -0.27 11.88
CA ARG A 27 3.27 -1.02 13.13
C ARG A 27 3.89 -2.41 13.08
N ALA A 28 3.84 -3.07 11.92
CA ALA A 28 4.46 -4.39 11.74
C ALA A 28 6.00 -4.30 11.87
N LEU A 29 6.64 -3.25 11.36
CA LEU A 29 8.06 -2.97 11.59
C LEU A 29 8.36 -2.80 13.08
N GLY A 30 7.54 -2.03 13.81
CA GLY A 30 7.68 -1.89 15.26
C GLY A 30 7.59 -3.21 16.01
N ARG A 31 6.67 -4.11 15.61
CA ARG A 31 6.55 -5.47 16.17
C ARG A 31 7.76 -6.36 15.89
N ALA A 32 8.49 -6.09 14.83
CA ALA A 32 9.76 -6.74 14.49
C ALA A 32 10.97 -6.07 15.17
N ASN A 33 10.77 -5.15 16.11
CA ASN A 33 11.80 -4.32 16.74
C ASN A 33 12.64 -3.52 15.73
N ILE A 34 12.02 -3.10 14.62
CA ILE A 34 12.64 -2.26 13.60
C ILE A 34 12.09 -0.84 13.73
N PRO A 35 12.86 0.10 14.30
CA PRO A 35 12.44 1.49 14.41
C PRO A 35 12.32 2.10 13.01
N ALA A 36 11.22 2.81 12.77
CA ALA A 36 10.92 3.40 11.49
C ALA A 36 10.12 4.70 11.66
N VAL A 37 10.27 5.61 10.71
CA VAL A 37 9.52 6.86 10.64
C VAL A 37 8.65 6.88 9.39
N LYS A 38 7.47 7.50 9.51
CA LYS A 38 6.60 7.79 8.37
C LYS A 38 6.99 9.13 7.75
N GLU A 39 6.84 9.23 6.44
CA GLU A 39 7.06 10.46 5.67
C GLU A 39 8.40 11.18 5.97
N PRO A 40 9.55 10.52 5.77
CA PRO A 40 10.86 11.03 6.16
C PRO A 40 11.19 12.36 5.45
N VAL A 41 11.34 13.44 6.22
CA VAL A 41 11.58 14.80 5.69
C VAL A 41 12.89 14.86 4.90
N GLY A 42 13.94 14.14 5.35
CA GLY A 42 15.26 14.12 4.70
C GLY A 42 15.29 13.49 3.31
N LEU A 43 14.19 12.83 2.87
CA LEU A 43 14.07 12.18 1.56
C LEU A 43 13.06 12.90 0.63
N LEU A 44 12.83 14.20 0.89
CA LEU A 44 11.98 15.03 0.05
C LEU A 44 12.64 15.23 -1.32
N ARG A 45 11.92 14.89 -2.38
CA ARG A 45 12.35 15.09 -3.77
C ARG A 45 12.09 16.53 -4.22
N ALA A 46 12.70 16.92 -5.34
CA ALA A 46 12.48 18.21 -5.96
C ALA A 46 11.01 18.46 -6.39
N ASP A 47 10.24 17.38 -6.63
CA ASP A 47 8.80 17.44 -6.95
C ASP A 47 7.90 17.52 -5.70
N GLY A 48 8.47 17.76 -4.52
CA GLY A 48 7.74 17.84 -3.25
C GLY A 48 7.23 16.48 -2.71
N LYS A 49 7.57 15.36 -3.34
CA LYS A 49 7.14 14.01 -2.94
C LYS A 49 8.24 13.29 -2.17
N ARG A 50 7.84 12.43 -1.25
CA ARG A 50 8.72 11.61 -0.43
C ARG A 50 8.16 10.18 -0.31
N PRO A 51 8.98 9.18 0.03
CA PRO A 51 8.48 7.85 0.35
C PRO A 51 7.61 7.87 1.61
N ASP A 52 6.74 6.88 1.76
CA ASP A 52 5.82 6.78 2.89
C ASP A 52 6.51 6.43 4.21
N GLY A 53 7.71 5.85 4.14
CA GLY A 53 8.47 5.57 5.33
C GLY A 53 9.92 5.19 5.10
N LEU A 54 10.66 5.15 6.22
CA LEU A 54 12.09 4.85 6.29
C LEU A 54 12.38 4.08 7.58
N THR A 55 13.15 2.98 7.50
CA THR A 55 13.72 2.33 8.68
C THR A 55 14.93 3.11 9.20
N LEU A 56 15.08 3.19 10.52
CA LEU A 56 16.19 3.91 11.15
C LEU A 56 17.42 3.03 11.39
N ILE A 57 17.29 1.74 11.12
CA ILE A 57 18.38 0.75 11.14
C ILE A 57 18.43 0.04 9.78
N PRO A 58 19.59 -0.53 9.41
CA PRO A 58 19.74 -1.26 8.16
C PRO A 58 18.75 -2.42 8.04
N TRP A 59 18.09 -2.52 6.89
CA TRP A 59 17.21 -3.64 6.55
C TRP A 59 17.98 -4.78 5.91
N GLN A 60 18.79 -4.46 4.90
CA GLN A 60 19.57 -5.43 4.11
C GLN A 60 20.84 -4.80 3.56
N ALA A 61 21.92 -5.55 3.48
CA ALA A 61 23.20 -5.13 2.92
C ALA A 61 23.72 -3.78 3.47
N GLY A 62 23.51 -3.51 4.76
CA GLY A 62 23.93 -2.27 5.41
C GLY A 62 23.09 -1.03 5.03
N LYS A 63 22.04 -1.17 4.21
CA LYS A 63 21.17 -0.07 3.79
C LYS A 63 19.86 -0.04 4.57
N CYS A 64 19.45 1.16 5.00
CA CYS A 64 18.10 1.38 5.50
C CYS A 64 17.09 1.19 4.37
N MET A 65 15.87 0.80 4.72
CA MET A 65 14.79 0.57 3.76
C MET A 65 13.83 1.75 3.73
N THR A 66 13.48 2.18 2.53
CA THR A 66 12.34 3.06 2.26
C THR A 66 11.22 2.28 1.60
N TRP A 67 9.98 2.62 1.89
CA TRP A 67 8.82 2.02 1.25
C TRP A 67 7.82 3.07 0.80
N ASP A 68 6.99 2.72 -0.17
CA ASP A 68 5.89 3.56 -0.65
C ASP A 68 4.68 2.65 -0.95
N VAL A 69 3.56 2.94 -0.31
CA VAL A 69 2.31 2.18 -0.43
C VAL A 69 1.47 2.73 -1.57
N THR A 70 0.88 1.85 -2.37
CA THR A 70 -0.07 2.23 -3.41
C THR A 70 -1.19 1.21 -3.44
N ALA A 71 -2.43 1.67 -3.57
CA ALA A 71 -3.58 0.81 -3.83
C ALA A 71 -4.16 1.17 -5.21
N THR A 72 -4.05 0.22 -6.14
CA THR A 72 -4.56 0.35 -7.51
C THR A 72 -5.94 -0.29 -7.62
N ASP A 73 -6.82 0.32 -8.40
CA ASP A 73 -8.10 -0.29 -8.71
C ASP A 73 -7.91 -1.34 -9.80
N THR A 74 -8.15 -2.62 -9.47
CA THR A 74 -8.01 -3.75 -10.38
C THR A 74 -8.93 -3.62 -11.60
N LEU A 75 -10.09 -2.96 -11.43
CA LEU A 75 -11.11 -2.80 -12.47
C LEU A 75 -11.01 -1.46 -13.20
N ALA A 76 -9.97 -0.65 -12.93
CA ALA A 76 -9.77 0.59 -13.67
C ALA A 76 -9.51 0.29 -15.15
N GLU A 77 -10.15 1.06 -16.03
CA GLU A 77 -10.09 0.88 -17.49
C GLU A 77 -8.65 0.74 -18.01
N SER A 78 -7.73 1.54 -17.47
CA SER A 78 -6.30 1.50 -17.83
C SER A 78 -5.60 0.18 -17.49
N TYR A 79 -6.18 -0.67 -16.65
CA TYR A 79 -5.61 -1.95 -16.22
C TYR A 79 -6.39 -3.17 -16.68
N LEU A 80 -7.65 -3.01 -17.13
CA LEU A 80 -8.56 -4.13 -17.44
C LEU A 80 -7.94 -5.18 -18.36
N LEU A 81 -7.25 -4.76 -19.42
CA LEU A 81 -6.63 -5.69 -20.37
C LEU A 81 -5.53 -6.54 -19.70
N ALA A 82 -4.70 -5.92 -18.86
CA ALA A 82 -3.61 -6.62 -18.17
C ALA A 82 -4.13 -7.50 -17.02
N THR A 83 -5.07 -7.00 -16.22
CA THR A 83 -5.62 -7.72 -15.06
C THR A 83 -6.54 -8.86 -15.46
N SER A 84 -7.21 -8.80 -16.61
CA SER A 84 -8.00 -9.91 -17.16
C SER A 84 -7.12 -11.11 -17.57
N SER A 85 -5.87 -10.86 -17.90
CA SER A 85 -4.92 -11.89 -18.34
C SER A 85 -4.03 -12.41 -17.21
N SER A 86 -3.70 -11.55 -16.23
CA SER A 86 -2.77 -11.89 -15.15
C SER A 86 -3.15 -11.17 -13.85
N ALA A 87 -3.43 -11.96 -12.81
CA ALA A 87 -3.66 -11.43 -11.48
C ALA A 87 -2.37 -10.73 -10.97
N GLY A 88 -2.53 -9.52 -10.42
CA GLY A 88 -1.41 -8.72 -9.93
C GLY A 88 -0.76 -7.79 -10.97
N ALA A 89 -1.20 -7.82 -12.22
CA ALA A 89 -0.61 -7.01 -13.29
C ALA A 89 -0.69 -5.50 -13.01
N ALA A 90 -1.78 -5.02 -12.42
CA ALA A 90 -1.90 -3.61 -12.04
C ALA A 90 -0.98 -3.25 -10.86
N ALA A 91 -0.80 -4.17 -9.90
CA ALA A 91 0.12 -3.99 -8.79
C ALA A 91 1.59 -3.95 -9.28
N GLU A 92 1.98 -4.87 -10.17
CA GLU A 92 3.34 -4.85 -10.74
C GLU A 92 3.60 -3.56 -11.52
N SER A 93 2.70 -3.15 -12.40
CA SER A 93 2.83 -1.89 -13.14
C SER A 93 2.91 -0.66 -12.21
N ALA A 94 2.16 -0.65 -11.12
CA ALA A 94 2.25 0.42 -10.14
C ALA A 94 3.58 0.39 -9.37
N ALA A 95 4.10 -0.79 -9.05
CA ALA A 95 5.39 -0.98 -8.39
C ALA A 95 6.54 -0.48 -9.29
N GLU A 96 6.56 -0.85 -10.56
CA GLU A 96 7.55 -0.38 -11.54
C GLU A 96 7.59 1.15 -11.64
N ARG A 97 6.41 1.80 -11.73
CA ARG A 97 6.33 3.27 -11.74
C ARG A 97 6.90 3.90 -10.47
N LYS A 98 6.72 3.26 -9.30
CA LYS A 98 7.30 3.72 -8.04
C LYS A 98 8.81 3.52 -8.01
N GLU A 99 9.32 2.42 -8.54
CA GLU A 99 10.76 2.18 -8.65
C GLU A 99 11.44 3.21 -9.55
N LEU A 100 10.88 3.50 -10.71
CA LEU A 100 11.37 4.56 -11.58
C LEU A 100 11.33 5.93 -10.88
N LYS A 101 10.24 6.21 -10.16
CA LYS A 101 10.10 7.46 -9.41
C LYS A 101 11.18 7.64 -8.34
N TYR A 102 11.54 6.56 -7.64
CA TYR A 102 12.49 6.59 -6.53
C TYR A 102 13.87 5.98 -6.88
N GLN A 103 14.19 5.86 -8.17
CA GLN A 103 15.46 5.27 -8.62
C GLN A 103 16.71 5.91 -8.00
N SER A 104 16.68 7.22 -7.70
CA SER A 104 17.80 7.92 -7.06
C SER A 104 18.09 7.43 -5.64
N LEU A 105 17.10 6.86 -4.94
CA LEU A 105 17.28 6.34 -3.58
C LEU A 105 18.00 4.99 -3.54
N VAL A 106 18.04 4.23 -4.65
CA VAL A 106 18.62 2.88 -4.70
C VAL A 106 20.11 2.87 -4.38
N LEU A 107 20.82 3.99 -4.61
CA LEU A 107 22.24 4.10 -4.26
C LEU A 107 22.48 4.05 -2.75
N THR A 108 21.62 4.64 -1.96
CA THR A 108 21.77 4.82 -0.50
C THR A 108 20.81 3.97 0.33
N HIS A 109 19.66 3.58 -0.22
CA HIS A 109 18.59 2.87 0.47
C HIS A 109 18.12 1.65 -0.32
N THR A 110 17.50 0.70 0.36
CA THR A 110 16.69 -0.35 -0.28
C THR A 110 15.28 0.17 -0.45
N PHE A 111 14.82 0.39 -1.68
CA PHE A 111 13.46 0.85 -1.95
C PHE A 111 12.52 -0.34 -2.20
N ILE A 112 11.39 -0.38 -1.47
CA ILE A 112 10.36 -1.42 -1.57
C ILE A 112 9.02 -0.77 -1.96
N PRO A 113 8.54 -0.97 -3.20
CA PRO A 113 7.17 -0.62 -3.55
C PRO A 113 6.20 -1.63 -2.94
N LEU A 114 5.14 -1.15 -2.30
CA LEU A 114 4.05 -1.94 -1.77
C LEU A 114 2.77 -1.60 -2.52
N ALA A 115 2.56 -2.24 -3.66
CA ALA A 115 1.43 -2.00 -4.53
C ALA A 115 0.38 -3.10 -4.37
N PHE A 116 -0.80 -2.72 -3.88
CA PHE A 116 -1.95 -3.58 -3.65
C PHE A 116 -3.00 -3.36 -4.74
N GLU A 117 -3.60 -4.42 -5.25
CA GLU A 117 -4.83 -4.34 -6.02
C GLU A 117 -6.06 -4.38 -5.11
N THR A 118 -7.13 -3.69 -5.50
CA THR A 118 -8.39 -3.69 -4.73
C THR A 118 -9.00 -5.08 -4.60
N LEU A 119 -8.76 -5.99 -5.54
CA LEU A 119 -9.23 -7.38 -5.47
C LEU A 119 -8.23 -8.35 -4.82
N GLY A 120 -7.15 -7.85 -4.23
CA GLY A 120 -6.31 -8.61 -3.31
C GLY A 120 -4.86 -8.84 -3.71
N PRO A 121 -4.49 -9.01 -5.00
CA PRO A 121 -3.10 -9.21 -5.38
C PRO A 121 -2.16 -8.10 -4.91
N LEU A 122 -0.92 -8.48 -4.64
CA LEU A 122 0.17 -7.58 -4.25
C LEU A 122 1.34 -7.83 -5.20
N ASN A 123 2.14 -6.81 -5.48
CA ASN A 123 3.33 -6.95 -6.30
C ASN A 123 4.37 -7.90 -5.68
N SER A 124 5.15 -8.55 -6.52
CA SER A 124 6.08 -9.62 -6.15
C SER A 124 7.12 -9.19 -5.10
N LYS A 125 7.72 -8.01 -5.23
CA LYS A 125 8.67 -7.47 -4.24
C LYS A 125 7.99 -7.19 -2.89
N GLY A 126 6.75 -6.73 -2.91
CA GLY A 126 5.94 -6.53 -1.71
C GLY A 126 5.67 -7.84 -0.98
N ILE A 127 5.34 -8.91 -1.70
CA ILE A 127 5.16 -10.27 -1.13
C ILE A 127 6.44 -10.75 -0.45
N VAL A 128 7.59 -10.61 -1.11
CA VAL A 128 8.90 -11.02 -0.55
C VAL A 128 9.18 -10.24 0.73
N PHE A 129 9.00 -8.93 0.71
CA PHE A 129 9.20 -8.07 1.89
C PHE A 129 8.29 -8.45 3.05
N LEU A 130 6.97 -8.60 2.81
CA LEU A 130 6.01 -8.93 3.87
C LEU A 130 6.27 -10.31 4.48
N ASN A 131 6.72 -11.29 3.68
CA ASN A 131 7.16 -12.58 4.19
C ASN A 131 8.40 -12.46 5.09
N GLN A 132 9.38 -11.65 4.69
CA GLN A 132 10.57 -11.38 5.52
C GLN A 132 10.20 -10.66 6.82
N LEU A 133 9.33 -9.65 6.74
CA LEU A 133 8.85 -8.91 7.90
C LEU A 133 8.07 -9.83 8.86
N GLY A 134 7.14 -10.63 8.34
CA GLY A 134 6.38 -11.59 9.14
C GLY A 134 7.27 -12.59 9.87
N ARG A 135 8.31 -13.11 9.22
CA ARG A 135 9.31 -14.00 9.87
C ARG A 135 10.06 -13.28 10.98
N ARG A 136 10.45 -12.01 10.79
CA ARG A 136 11.11 -11.22 11.84
C ARG A 136 10.18 -10.98 13.03
N ILE A 137 8.89 -10.70 12.78
CA ILE A 137 7.90 -10.61 13.85
C ILE A 137 7.78 -11.94 14.59
N SER A 138 7.67 -13.07 13.88
CA SER A 138 7.61 -14.40 14.48
C SER A 138 8.80 -14.68 15.39
N THR A 139 10.00 -14.26 15.00
CA THR A 139 11.19 -14.38 15.84
C THR A 139 11.09 -13.54 17.11
N CYS A 140 10.53 -12.33 17.04
CA CYS A 140 10.37 -11.44 18.20
C CYS A 140 9.26 -11.88 19.15
N THR A 141 8.16 -12.41 18.60
CA THR A 141 6.95 -12.75 19.38
C THR A 141 6.87 -14.24 19.76
N ASN A 142 7.72 -15.07 19.16
CA ASN A 142 7.67 -16.53 19.24
C ASN A 142 6.33 -17.14 18.76
N ASP A 143 5.62 -16.46 17.84
CA ASP A 143 4.38 -16.95 17.22
C ASP A 143 4.60 -17.14 15.71
N MET A 144 4.58 -18.38 15.24
CA MET A 144 4.81 -18.76 13.84
C MET A 144 3.69 -18.28 12.90
N ARG A 145 2.55 -17.85 13.41
CA ARG A 145 1.39 -17.39 12.62
C ARG A 145 1.49 -15.92 12.21
N GLU A 146 2.48 -15.18 12.66
CA GLU A 146 2.60 -13.73 12.45
C GLU A 146 2.61 -13.34 10.97
N THR A 147 3.27 -14.12 10.13
CA THR A 147 3.25 -13.87 8.68
C THR A 147 1.82 -13.96 8.13
N SER A 148 1.08 -15.01 8.48
CA SER A 148 -0.31 -15.18 8.05
C SER A 148 -1.20 -14.05 8.59
N PHE A 149 -1.03 -13.67 9.84
CA PHE A 149 -1.79 -12.57 10.45
C PHE A 149 -1.49 -11.22 9.78
N LEU A 150 -0.25 -10.97 9.38
CA LEU A 150 0.12 -9.75 8.66
C LEU A 150 -0.63 -9.67 7.32
N PHE A 151 -0.59 -10.73 6.51
CA PHE A 151 -1.31 -10.79 5.24
C PHE A 151 -2.83 -10.68 5.43
N GLN A 152 -3.41 -11.36 6.42
CA GLN A 152 -4.84 -11.27 6.74
C GLN A 152 -5.26 -9.85 7.11
N ARG A 153 -4.50 -9.15 7.94
CA ARG A 153 -4.79 -7.75 8.32
C ARG A 153 -4.77 -6.82 7.13
N LEU A 154 -3.78 -6.96 6.24
CA LEU A 154 -3.69 -6.17 5.01
C LEU A 154 -4.88 -6.45 4.09
N SER A 155 -5.21 -7.72 3.87
CA SER A 155 -6.36 -8.14 3.05
C SER A 155 -7.68 -7.62 3.63
N LEU A 156 -7.94 -7.80 4.91
CA LEU A 156 -9.15 -7.29 5.58
C LEU A 156 -9.26 -5.78 5.48
N THR A 157 -8.14 -5.05 5.59
CA THR A 157 -8.14 -3.60 5.42
C THR A 157 -8.57 -3.21 4.01
N ILE A 158 -8.03 -3.86 2.98
CA ILE A 158 -8.43 -3.61 1.58
C ILE A 158 -9.93 -3.88 1.41
N GLN A 159 -10.43 -5.04 1.87
CA GLN A 159 -11.85 -5.40 1.74
C GLN A 159 -12.78 -4.45 2.51
N ARG A 160 -12.37 -4.00 3.69
CA ARG A 160 -13.12 -2.98 4.43
C ARG A 160 -13.30 -1.70 3.62
N PHE A 161 -12.25 -1.21 2.99
CA PHE A 161 -12.34 0.01 2.18
C PHE A 161 -13.07 -0.22 0.85
N ASN A 162 -13.03 -1.43 0.28
CA ASN A 162 -13.87 -1.78 -0.86
C ASN A 162 -15.36 -1.71 -0.47
N ALA A 163 -15.73 -2.29 0.67
CA ALA A 163 -17.10 -2.23 1.18
C ALA A 163 -17.56 -0.77 1.43
N VAL A 164 -16.68 0.07 1.99
CA VAL A 164 -16.97 1.52 2.16
C VAL A 164 -17.20 2.19 0.81
N CYS A 165 -16.39 1.90 -0.21
CA CYS A 165 -16.57 2.45 -1.56
C CYS A 165 -17.91 2.03 -2.17
N VAL A 166 -18.28 0.76 -2.05
CA VAL A 166 -19.55 0.21 -2.57
C VAL A 166 -20.74 0.86 -1.86
N ASN A 167 -20.74 0.86 -0.53
CA ASN A 167 -21.83 1.44 0.26
C ASN A 167 -22.00 2.94 -0.03
N GLY A 168 -20.91 3.70 -0.12
CA GLY A 168 -20.96 5.12 -0.47
C GLY A 168 -21.51 5.38 -1.87
N SER A 169 -21.30 4.46 -2.82
CA SER A 169 -21.89 4.58 -4.16
C SER A 169 -23.41 4.44 -4.17
N PHE A 170 -23.97 3.61 -3.30
CA PHE A 170 -25.44 3.45 -3.17
C PHE A 170 -26.10 4.67 -2.52
N CYS A 171 -25.47 5.27 -1.50
CA CYS A 171 -26.03 6.45 -0.83
C CYS A 171 -26.16 7.67 -1.76
N PHE A 172 -25.30 7.80 -2.77
CA PHE A 172 -25.37 8.89 -3.73
C PHE A 172 -26.40 8.64 -4.86
N ASN A 173 -26.66 7.37 -5.21
CA ASN A 173 -27.65 7.02 -6.24
C ASN A 173 -29.10 7.12 -5.76
N THR A 174 -29.36 7.02 -4.46
CA THR A 174 -30.73 7.15 -3.91
C THR A 174 -31.18 8.61 -3.79
N ALA A 175 -30.27 9.57 -3.73
CA ALA A 175 -30.58 10.99 -3.68
C ALA A 175 -31.11 11.56 -5.02
N ASP A 176 -30.90 10.86 -6.14
CA ASP A 176 -31.35 11.28 -7.48
C ASP A 176 -32.77 10.78 -7.82
N PHE A 177 -33.40 9.96 -6.96
CA PHE A 177 -34.74 9.41 -7.21
C PHE A 177 -35.87 10.13 -6.43
N ASP A 178 -35.54 11.05 -5.52
CA ASP A 178 -36.52 11.80 -4.70
C ASP A 178 -36.64 13.28 -5.11
N SER A 179 -36.36 13.63 -6.36
CA SER A 179 -36.54 15.00 -6.90
C SER A 179 -37.43 15.03 -8.14
#